data_6deb59477c6d6a4c69c5af78d7bf4119
#
_entry.id   6deb59477c6d6a4c69c5af78d7bf4119
#
_cell.length_a   1.000
_cell.length_b   1.000
_cell.length_c   1.000
_cell.angle_alpha   90.00
_cell.angle_beta   90.00
_cell.angle_gamma   90.00
#
_symmetry.space_group_name_H-M   'P 1'
#
loop_
_entity.id
_entity.type
_entity.pdbx_description
1 polymer ?
#
loop_
_entity_poly.entity_id
_entity_poly.type
_entity_poly.pdbx_seq_one_letter_code
_entity_poly.pdbx_strand_id
1 'polypeptide(L)'
;MGACLTQFVHQHKRRGLAVVISDFYDPAGFEEGLNALRYNRFEPFVLQVFDRKEADPRLVHGDLTLIDCETGDERDVTISRTLLEQYAQEHEKYCGELNQYCTQRAFPYFRTHTSIPFDELILKIFRQGGFLR
;
A
#
# COMPACT_ATOMS: atom_id res chain seq x y z
N MET A 1 7.83 0.38 7.72
CA MET A 1 7.86 -0.76 6.77
C MET A 1 9.30 -1.23 6.50
N GLY A 2 10.23 -0.38 6.14
CA GLY A 2 11.63 -0.74 5.81
C GLY A 2 12.31 -1.58 6.88
N ALA A 3 12.27 -1.16 8.14
CA ALA A 3 12.84 -1.91 9.26
C ALA A 3 12.24 -3.32 9.42
N CYS A 4 10.93 -3.47 9.25
CA CYS A 4 10.23 -4.74 9.33
C CYS A 4 10.69 -5.70 8.22
N LEU A 5 10.75 -5.24 6.97
CA LEU A 5 11.20 -6.05 5.85
C LEU A 5 12.69 -6.40 5.95
N THR A 6 13.51 -5.49 6.46
CA THR A 6 14.93 -5.76 6.74
C THR A 6 15.10 -6.83 7.80
N GLN A 7 14.32 -6.75 8.89
CA GLN A 7 14.31 -7.79 9.92
C GLN A 7 13.86 -9.15 9.35
N PHE A 8 12.82 -9.16 8.52
CA PHE A 8 12.33 -10.36 7.87
C PHE A 8 13.44 -11.06 7.05
N VAL A 9 14.18 -10.34 6.23
CA VAL A 9 15.24 -10.93 5.40
C VAL A 9 16.44 -11.42 6.23
N HIS A 10 16.69 -10.84 7.39
CA HIS A 10 17.72 -11.34 8.32
C HIS A 10 17.31 -12.67 8.95
N GLN A 11 16.04 -12.86 9.24
CA GLN A 11 15.53 -14.08 9.86
C GLN A 11 15.31 -15.22 8.87
N HIS A 12 15.03 -14.89 7.60
CA HIS A 12 14.70 -15.86 6.57
C HIS A 12 15.77 -15.89 5.46
N LYS A 13 16.54 -16.99 5.40
CA LYS A 13 17.63 -17.15 4.42
C LYS A 13 17.27 -17.91 3.15
N ARG A 14 16.05 -18.44 3.07
CA ARG A 14 15.59 -19.21 1.90
C ARG A 14 14.97 -18.28 0.87
N ARG A 15 15.24 -18.55 -0.41
CA ARG A 15 14.57 -17.88 -1.53
C ARG A 15 13.07 -18.18 -1.51
N GLY A 16 12.26 -17.26 -1.96
CA GLY A 16 10.83 -17.49 -2.08
C GLY A 16 10.07 -16.26 -2.50
N LEU A 17 8.78 -16.43 -2.67
CA LEU A 17 7.83 -15.36 -2.89
C LEU A 17 7.59 -14.64 -1.56
N ALA A 18 7.73 -13.32 -1.57
CA ALA A 18 7.40 -12.47 -0.44
C ALA A 18 6.17 -11.61 -0.78
N VAL A 19 5.01 -11.99 -0.26
CA VAL A 19 3.80 -11.19 -0.42
C VAL A 19 3.81 -10.08 0.63
N VAL A 20 3.89 -8.84 0.18
CA VAL A 20 3.87 -7.64 1.03
C VAL A 20 2.48 -7.02 0.94
N ILE A 21 1.73 -7.08 2.03
CA ILE A 21 0.38 -6.54 2.14
C ILE A 21 0.45 -5.32 3.08
N SER A 22 0.16 -4.14 2.56
CA SER A 22 0.24 -2.89 3.31
C SER A 22 -0.54 -1.79 2.60
N ASP A 23 -0.85 -0.70 3.31
CA ASP A 23 -1.26 0.58 2.72
C ASP A 23 -0.07 1.34 2.11
N PHE A 24 1.15 0.98 2.51
CA PHE A 24 2.41 1.59 2.12
C PHE A 24 2.62 3.03 2.58
N TYR A 25 1.77 3.56 3.46
CA TYR A 25 1.92 4.89 4.04
C TYR A 25 3.00 4.91 5.14
N ASP A 26 4.25 4.73 4.74
CA ASP A 26 5.41 4.84 5.62
C ASP A 26 6.14 6.16 5.33
N PRO A 27 6.31 7.06 6.30
CA PRO A 27 7.06 8.31 6.11
C PRO A 27 8.49 8.11 5.59
N ALA A 28 9.09 6.95 5.88
CA ALA A 28 10.41 6.56 5.38
C ALA A 28 10.40 6.01 3.95
N GLY A 29 9.21 5.85 3.35
CA GLY A 29 9.04 5.27 2.01
C GLY A 29 9.06 3.74 2.00
N PHE A 30 8.85 3.18 0.82
CA PHE A 30 8.74 1.74 0.59
C PHE A 30 9.96 1.13 -0.11
N GLU A 31 10.81 1.96 -0.69
CA GLU A 31 11.89 1.55 -1.59
C GLU A 31 12.94 0.69 -0.91
N GLU A 32 13.37 1.12 0.27
CA GLU A 32 14.41 0.41 1.03
C GLU A 32 13.98 -1.01 1.40
N GLY A 33 12.75 -1.14 1.90
CA GLY A 33 12.20 -2.43 2.29
C GLY A 33 12.02 -3.40 1.12
N LEU A 34 11.47 -2.93 0.00
CA LEU A 34 11.29 -3.74 -1.20
C LEU A 34 12.63 -4.12 -1.85
N ASN A 35 13.60 -3.21 -1.83
CA ASN A 35 14.95 -3.51 -2.28
C ASN A 35 15.63 -4.55 -1.40
N ALA A 36 15.47 -4.49 -0.08
CA ALA A 36 16.01 -5.49 0.85
C ALA A 36 15.53 -6.90 0.53
N LEU A 37 14.23 -7.06 0.20
CA LEU A 37 13.69 -8.34 -0.26
C LEU A 37 14.41 -8.84 -1.52
N ARG A 38 14.51 -7.99 -2.53
CA ARG A 38 15.16 -8.34 -3.80
C ARG A 38 16.63 -8.72 -3.63
N TYR A 39 17.40 -7.93 -2.87
CA TYR A 39 18.81 -8.22 -2.59
C TYR A 39 19.01 -9.56 -1.90
N ASN A 40 18.06 -9.97 -1.07
CA ASN A 40 18.08 -11.25 -0.38
C ASN A 40 17.40 -12.38 -1.19
N ARG A 41 17.20 -12.17 -2.49
CA ARG A 41 16.70 -13.16 -3.45
C ARG A 41 15.25 -13.62 -3.19
N PHE A 42 14.44 -12.76 -2.57
CA PHE A 42 13.00 -12.93 -2.57
C PHE A 42 12.40 -12.33 -3.84
N GLU A 43 11.27 -12.87 -4.25
CA GLU A 43 10.43 -12.31 -5.31
C GLU A 43 9.29 -11.51 -4.64
N PRO A 44 9.39 -10.17 -4.58
CA PRO A 44 8.35 -9.36 -3.97
C PRO A 44 7.08 -9.40 -4.80
N PHE A 45 5.96 -9.63 -4.13
CA PHE A 45 4.62 -9.43 -4.66
C PHE A 45 3.94 -8.36 -3.80
N VAL A 46 3.57 -7.25 -4.40
CA VAL A 46 3.06 -6.08 -3.70
C VAL A 46 1.56 -6.01 -3.81
N LEU A 47 0.89 -6.07 -2.66
CA LEU A 47 -0.55 -5.87 -2.54
C LEU A 47 -0.81 -4.62 -1.69
N GLN A 48 -1.16 -3.52 -2.35
CA GLN A 48 -1.58 -2.30 -1.68
C GLN A 48 -3.06 -2.39 -1.29
N VAL A 49 -3.35 -2.18 -0.02
CA VAL A 49 -4.70 -2.19 0.53
C VAL A 49 -5.00 -0.83 1.16
N PHE A 50 -6.13 -0.25 0.86
CA PHE A 50 -6.57 1.02 1.43
C PHE A 50 -8.06 0.97 1.79
N ASP A 51 -8.49 1.87 2.66
CA ASP A 51 -9.91 2.08 2.90
C ASP A 51 -10.52 2.87 1.73
N ARG A 52 -11.75 2.52 1.35
CA ARG A 52 -12.45 3.21 0.26
C ARG A 52 -12.63 4.71 0.53
N LYS A 53 -12.75 5.10 1.79
CA LYS A 53 -12.86 6.50 2.19
C LYS A 53 -11.56 7.27 2.00
N GLU A 54 -10.41 6.59 2.06
CA GLU A 54 -9.11 7.20 1.75
C GLU A 54 -8.96 7.50 0.25
N ALA A 55 -9.50 6.63 -0.61
CA ALA A 55 -9.48 6.85 -2.05
C ALA A 55 -10.53 7.83 -2.54
N ASP A 56 -11.68 7.90 -1.86
CA ASP A 56 -12.76 8.82 -2.17
C ASP A 56 -13.18 9.62 -0.94
N PRO A 57 -12.44 10.68 -0.62
CA PRO A 57 -12.70 11.52 0.55
C PRO A 57 -14.04 12.27 0.48
N ARG A 58 -14.75 12.26 -0.66
CA ARG A 58 -16.11 12.80 -0.76
C ARG A 58 -17.13 12.03 0.09
N LEU A 59 -16.77 10.84 0.55
CA LEU A 59 -17.55 10.05 1.50
C LEU A 59 -17.46 10.59 2.93
N VAL A 60 -16.60 11.58 3.17
CA VAL A 60 -16.35 12.19 4.47
C VAL A 60 -16.74 13.67 4.39
N HIS A 61 -17.68 14.11 5.22
CA HIS A 61 -18.23 15.46 5.18
C HIS A 61 -18.17 16.16 6.55
N GLY A 62 -17.98 17.48 6.54
CA GLY A 62 -18.10 18.34 7.70
C GLY A 62 -16.82 18.58 8.49
N ASP A 63 -16.96 19.08 9.69
CA ASP A 63 -15.85 19.25 10.63
C ASP A 63 -15.56 17.92 11.29
N LEU A 64 -14.31 17.48 11.18
CA LEU A 64 -13.85 16.21 11.70
C LEU A 64 -12.62 16.37 12.57
N THR A 65 -12.55 15.58 13.62
CA THR A 65 -11.32 15.35 14.35
C THR A 65 -10.64 14.12 13.75
N LEU A 66 -9.46 14.32 13.18
CA LEU A 66 -8.63 13.24 12.69
C LEU A 66 -7.76 12.72 13.82
N ILE A 67 -7.82 11.41 14.05
CA ILE A 67 -7.00 10.72 15.04
C ILE A 67 -6.02 9.83 14.30
N ASP A 68 -4.73 10.04 14.53
CA ASP A 68 -3.71 9.13 14.03
C ASP A 68 -3.80 7.81 14.82
N CYS A 69 -4.13 6.72 14.13
CA CYS A 69 -4.33 5.42 14.78
C CYS A 69 -3.03 4.79 15.33
N GLU A 70 -1.86 5.27 14.87
CA GLU A 70 -0.57 4.77 15.34
C GLU A 70 -0.01 5.60 16.50
N THR A 71 -0.16 6.94 16.46
CA THR A 71 0.38 7.85 17.47
C THR A 71 -0.66 8.35 18.46
N GLY A 72 -1.94 8.33 18.10
CA GLY A 72 -3.04 8.91 18.89
C GLY A 72 -3.14 10.43 18.79
N ASP A 73 -2.35 11.06 17.92
CA ASP A 73 -2.41 12.50 17.70
C ASP A 73 -3.75 12.92 17.10
N GLU A 74 -4.33 13.99 17.64
CA GLU A 74 -5.62 14.52 17.20
C GLU A 74 -5.43 15.84 16.45
N ARG A 75 -6.16 15.99 15.35
CA ARG A 75 -6.24 17.25 14.59
C ARG A 75 -7.66 17.55 14.16
N ASP A 76 -8.11 18.75 14.46
CA ASP A 76 -9.38 19.25 13.95
C ASP A 76 -9.19 19.81 12.54
N VAL A 77 -9.98 19.30 11.60
CA VAL A 77 -9.89 19.70 10.19
C VAL A 77 -11.27 20.02 9.67
N THR A 78 -11.40 21.23 9.10
CA THR A 78 -12.58 21.57 8.30
C THR A 78 -12.39 21.07 6.88
N ILE A 79 -13.25 20.15 6.47
CA ILE A 79 -13.16 19.53 5.16
C ILE A 79 -13.79 20.47 4.13
N SER A 80 -12.94 21.09 3.30
CA SER A 80 -13.35 21.85 2.13
C SER A 80 -13.24 20.99 0.86
N ARG A 81 -13.99 21.37 -0.17
CA ARG A 81 -13.90 20.73 -1.49
C ARG A 81 -12.46 20.76 -2.04
N THR A 82 -11.77 21.86 -1.89
CA THR A 82 -10.37 22.04 -2.33
C THR A 82 -9.44 21.06 -1.61
N LEU A 83 -9.61 20.90 -0.30
CA LEU A 83 -8.83 19.94 0.49
C LEU A 83 -9.07 18.51 0.03
N LEU A 84 -10.32 18.13 -0.28
CA LEU A 84 -10.65 16.81 -0.79
C LEU A 84 -10.02 16.53 -2.16
N GLU A 85 -10.04 17.53 -3.05
CA GLU A 85 -9.41 17.42 -4.37
C GLU A 85 -7.89 17.27 -4.25
N GLN A 86 -7.24 18.04 -3.40
CA GLN A 86 -5.81 17.93 -3.13
C GLN A 86 -5.45 16.55 -2.56
N TYR A 87 -6.21 16.08 -1.59
CA TYR A 87 -5.98 14.75 -1.01
C TYR A 87 -6.11 13.63 -2.07
N ALA A 88 -7.15 13.67 -2.88
CA ALA A 88 -7.35 12.68 -3.94
C ALA A 88 -6.20 12.69 -4.96
N GLN A 89 -5.69 13.87 -5.32
CA GLN A 89 -4.54 14.01 -6.20
C GLN A 89 -3.26 13.43 -5.59
N GLU A 90 -2.97 13.74 -4.32
CA GLU A 90 -1.80 13.21 -3.63
C GLU A 90 -1.88 11.68 -3.45
N HIS A 91 -3.07 11.17 -3.14
CA HIS A 91 -3.30 9.72 -3.05
C HIS A 91 -3.01 9.01 -4.39
N GLU A 92 -3.58 9.50 -5.50
CA GLU A 92 -3.35 8.92 -6.82
C GLU A 92 -1.89 9.05 -7.27
N LYS A 93 -1.25 10.17 -6.97
CA LYS A 93 0.18 10.37 -7.23
C LYS A 93 1.02 9.32 -6.49
N TYR A 94 0.78 9.16 -5.21
CA TYR A 94 1.49 8.17 -4.38
C TYR A 94 1.29 6.73 -4.88
N CYS A 95 0.06 6.35 -5.20
CA CYS A 95 -0.23 5.04 -5.78
C CYS A 95 0.46 4.85 -7.14
N GLY A 96 0.52 5.90 -7.94
CA GLY A 96 1.23 5.92 -9.23
C GLY A 96 2.74 5.72 -9.06
N GLU A 97 3.36 6.36 -8.07
CA GLU A 97 4.78 6.20 -7.75
C GLU A 97 5.11 4.76 -7.34
N LEU A 98 4.31 4.16 -6.47
CA LEU A 98 4.47 2.77 -6.08
C LEU A 98 4.29 1.81 -7.27
N ASN A 99 3.27 2.02 -8.08
CA ASN A 99 3.04 1.22 -9.28
C ASN A 99 4.21 1.32 -10.26
N GLN A 100 4.70 2.53 -10.52
CA GLN A 100 5.85 2.77 -11.41
C GLN A 100 7.11 2.09 -10.87
N TYR A 101 7.37 2.21 -9.57
CA TYR A 101 8.50 1.56 -8.91
C TYR A 101 8.46 0.04 -9.08
N CYS A 102 7.29 -0.57 -8.84
CA CYS A 102 7.09 -2.01 -9.01
C CYS A 102 7.25 -2.45 -10.47
N THR A 103 6.67 -1.69 -11.39
CA THR A 103 6.74 -1.98 -12.84
C THR A 103 8.19 -1.96 -13.35
N GLN A 104 8.97 -0.95 -12.98
CA GLN A 104 10.38 -0.83 -13.37
C GLN A 104 11.25 -2.00 -12.88
N ARG A 105 10.84 -2.67 -11.81
CA ARG A 105 11.55 -3.79 -11.19
C ARG A 105 10.93 -5.15 -11.47
N ALA A 106 9.89 -5.18 -12.28
CA ALA A 106 9.10 -6.37 -12.57
C ALA A 106 8.53 -7.04 -11.30
N PHE A 107 8.16 -6.23 -10.30
CA PHE A 107 7.42 -6.71 -9.14
C PHE A 107 5.93 -6.71 -9.48
N PRO A 108 5.22 -7.85 -9.35
CA PRO A 108 3.78 -7.87 -9.43
C PRO A 108 3.18 -6.90 -8.40
N TYR A 109 2.29 -6.02 -8.87
CA TYR A 109 1.63 -5.02 -8.04
C TYR A 109 0.12 -5.08 -8.24
N PHE A 110 -0.60 -5.12 -7.14
CA PHE A 110 -2.06 -5.02 -7.10
C PHE A 110 -2.49 -3.98 -6.09
N ARG A 111 -3.51 -3.24 -6.47
CA ARG A 111 -4.18 -2.27 -5.60
C ARG A 111 -5.61 -2.72 -5.35
N THR A 112 -6.02 -2.74 -4.10
CA THR A 112 -7.36 -3.12 -3.69
C THR A 112 -7.84 -2.26 -2.53
N HIS A 113 -9.11 -2.34 -2.22
CA HIS A 113 -9.69 -1.68 -1.06
C HIS A 113 -10.45 -2.67 -0.17
N THR A 114 -10.61 -2.30 1.10
CA THR A 114 -11.16 -3.17 2.15
C THR A 114 -12.58 -3.64 1.92
N SER A 115 -13.36 -2.98 1.03
CA SER A 115 -14.73 -3.37 0.71
C SER A 115 -14.84 -4.51 -0.33
N ILE A 116 -13.72 -4.94 -0.95
CA ILE A 116 -13.71 -6.11 -1.83
C ILE A 116 -13.64 -7.38 -0.99
N PRO A 117 -14.55 -8.35 -1.16
CA PRO A 117 -14.46 -9.64 -0.48
C PRO A 117 -13.14 -10.36 -0.76
N PHE A 118 -12.61 -11.01 0.25
CA PHE A 118 -11.30 -11.67 0.16
C PHE A 118 -11.21 -12.73 -0.92
N ASP A 119 -12.26 -13.53 -1.09
CA ASP A 119 -12.35 -14.56 -2.12
C ASP A 119 -12.32 -14.00 -3.55
N GLU A 120 -13.03 -12.89 -3.78
CA GLU A 120 -12.98 -12.18 -5.07
C GLU A 120 -11.58 -11.62 -5.34
N LEU A 121 -10.95 -11.04 -4.31
CA LEU A 121 -9.58 -10.52 -4.41
C LEU A 121 -8.59 -11.62 -4.78
N ILE A 122 -8.64 -12.74 -4.10
CA ILE A 122 -7.76 -13.88 -4.37
C ILE A 122 -7.94 -14.42 -5.78
N LEU A 123 -9.18 -14.60 -6.24
CA LEU A 123 -9.45 -15.03 -7.62
C LEU A 123 -8.91 -14.05 -8.66
N LYS A 124 -9.02 -12.74 -8.41
CA LYS A 124 -8.49 -11.70 -9.28
C LYS A 124 -6.96 -11.74 -9.32
N ILE A 125 -6.31 -11.86 -8.17
CA ILE A 125 -4.85 -11.97 -8.05
C ILE A 125 -4.35 -13.21 -8.80
N PHE A 126 -4.96 -14.36 -8.59
CA PHE A 126 -4.55 -15.61 -9.28
C PHE A 126 -4.72 -15.53 -10.79
N ARG A 127 -5.78 -14.91 -11.28
CA ARG A 127 -6.03 -14.78 -12.72
C ARG A 127 -5.10 -13.78 -13.40
N GLN A 128 -4.82 -12.65 -12.76
CA GLN A 128 -4.06 -11.53 -13.33
C GLN A 128 -2.58 -11.57 -12.97
N GLY A 129 -2.22 -12.18 -11.85
CA GLY A 129 -0.86 -12.16 -11.29
C GLY A 129 0.09 -13.19 -11.85
N GLY A 130 -0.34 -14.05 -12.78
CA GLY A 130 0.52 -15.07 -13.38
C GLY A 130 0.96 -16.18 -12.40
N PHE A 131 0.31 -16.31 -11.24
CA PHE A 131 0.56 -17.40 -10.29
C PHE A 131 0.10 -18.78 -10.80
N LEU A 132 -0.91 -18.78 -11.67
CA LEU A 132 -1.37 -19.96 -12.37
C LEU A 132 -0.82 -19.89 -13.80
N ARG A 133 0.22 -20.62 -14.00
CA ARG A 133 0.71 -20.91 -15.34
C ARG A 133 -0.01 -22.14 -15.90
#